data_afa5bf3e9940d758057fd627f60f156a
#
_entry.id   afa5bf3e9940d758057fd627f60f156a
#
_cell.length_a   1.000
_cell.length_b   1.000
_cell.length_c   1.000
_cell.angle_alpha   90.00
_cell.angle_beta   90.00
_cell.angle_gamma   90.00
#
_symmetry.space_group_name_H-M   'P 1'
#
loop_
_entity.id
_entity.type
_entity.pdbx_description
1 polymer ?
#
loop_
_entity_poly.entity_id
_entity_poly.type
_entity_poly.pdbx_seq_one_letter_code
_entity_poly.pdbx_strand_id
1 'polypeptide(L)'
;MSTARWRLVSKASWIARSSQCMCVTTAGQLIVYGGELRPRQPVDSADSSQEGPAVPKPRVGATMVCMDDCLYVWGGRGGVDMAPLDDEQVGVWRAELKTGSDTAEPDGVIWERLSYTDGPEPRSYHAAAATDNDFFIHAGCPTSGRLAQLHKFNIRSRQWEELSSAPAPPRGGTGIVSKNLMSWGRVVLRFGGFSGYELPSVPGTLDLFDPKHDRWYTLQPSPDPIHGYPGARSVCGFAHFESKSPVLSSIVGVLFHGERDASTLGHAGAGTFWDDVWALKKTESNHVVQWAWRKLDVKPADEQGEGESGMPEGRGWFAHAGWQENGTTSVFMHGGLLSSNERSDELWELQIE
;
A
#
# COMPACT_ATOMS: atom_id res chain seq x y z
N MET A 1 -20.82 -10.44 14.36
CA MET A 1 -20.05 -9.30 13.79
C MET A 1 -18.70 -9.87 13.41
N SER A 2 -18.11 -9.41 12.31
CA SER A 2 -16.75 -9.84 11.95
C SER A 2 -15.74 -9.19 12.89
N THR A 3 -14.74 -9.94 13.31
CA THR A 3 -13.67 -9.51 14.22
C THR A 3 -12.36 -9.39 13.44
N ALA A 4 -11.56 -8.42 13.78
CA ALA A 4 -10.20 -8.27 13.29
C ALA A 4 -9.23 -8.70 14.39
N ARG A 5 -8.24 -9.53 14.07
CA ARG A 5 -7.23 -9.97 15.03
C ARG A 5 -5.84 -9.58 14.56
N TRP A 6 -5.10 -8.92 15.44
CA TRP A 6 -3.69 -8.63 15.22
C TRP A 6 -2.82 -9.67 15.88
N ARG A 7 -1.85 -10.18 15.15
CA ARG A 7 -0.79 -11.07 15.63
C ARG A 7 0.57 -10.43 15.37
N LEU A 8 1.37 -10.28 16.40
CA LEU A 8 2.77 -9.88 16.23
C LEU A 8 3.54 -11.07 15.64
N VAL A 9 4.05 -10.91 14.44
CA VAL A 9 4.82 -11.95 13.73
C VAL A 9 6.29 -11.88 14.14
N SER A 10 6.86 -10.66 14.18
CA SER A 10 8.23 -10.47 14.66
C SER A 10 8.47 -9.03 15.13
N LYS A 11 9.43 -8.88 16.06
CA LYS A 11 9.95 -7.62 16.58
C LYS A 11 11.47 -7.74 16.68
N ALA A 12 12.19 -6.62 16.52
CA ALA A 12 13.66 -6.54 16.58
C ALA A 12 14.41 -7.43 15.56
N SER A 13 13.70 -8.00 14.59
CA SER A 13 14.30 -8.81 13.50
C SER A 13 14.49 -8.02 12.21
N TRP A 14 13.89 -6.83 12.12
CA TRP A 14 13.91 -5.97 10.95
C TRP A 14 14.51 -4.61 11.28
N ILE A 15 14.96 -3.88 10.27
CA ILE A 15 15.39 -2.49 10.45
C ILE A 15 14.13 -1.62 10.62
N ALA A 16 14.08 -0.86 11.71
CA ALA A 16 13.05 0.13 11.97
C ALA A 16 13.02 1.18 10.86
N ARG A 17 11.89 1.34 10.18
CA ARG A 17 11.76 2.24 9.04
C ARG A 17 10.33 2.68 8.78
N SER A 18 10.19 3.76 8.00
CA SER A 18 8.92 4.22 7.44
C SER A 18 9.04 4.49 5.94
N SER A 19 7.92 4.66 5.25
CA SER A 19 7.87 4.99 3.82
C SER A 19 8.56 3.97 2.90
N GLN A 20 8.73 2.74 3.37
CA GLN A 20 9.17 1.59 2.59
C GLN A 20 8.00 1.03 1.77
N CYS A 21 8.32 0.16 0.82
CA CYS A 21 7.34 -0.69 0.16
C CYS A 21 7.53 -2.16 0.55
N MET A 22 6.46 -2.92 0.43
CA MET A 22 6.43 -4.36 0.77
C MET A 22 5.51 -5.09 -0.21
N CYS A 23 5.87 -6.32 -0.52
CA CYS A 23 4.99 -7.27 -1.17
C CYS A 23 5.17 -8.67 -0.58
N VAL A 24 4.25 -9.56 -0.94
CA VAL A 24 4.33 -11.00 -0.60
C VAL A 24 4.37 -11.77 -1.91
N THR A 25 5.27 -12.75 -2.00
CA THR A 25 5.36 -13.66 -3.15
C THR A 25 4.26 -14.72 -3.10
N THR A 26 4.08 -15.46 -4.18
CA THR A 26 3.14 -16.60 -4.21
C THR A 26 3.52 -17.69 -3.17
N ALA A 27 4.80 -17.81 -2.86
CA ALA A 27 5.31 -18.74 -1.84
C ALA A 27 5.18 -18.20 -0.40
N GLY A 28 4.59 -17.02 -0.17
CA GLY A 28 4.44 -16.43 1.15
C GLY A 28 5.68 -15.72 1.69
N GLN A 29 6.67 -15.44 0.86
CA GLN A 29 7.86 -14.67 1.26
C GLN A 29 7.54 -13.18 1.31
N LEU A 30 7.85 -12.53 2.42
CA LEU A 30 7.73 -11.09 2.61
C LEU A 30 8.99 -10.39 2.14
N ILE A 31 8.85 -9.47 1.20
CA ILE A 31 9.94 -8.65 0.67
C ILE A 31 9.70 -7.19 1.06
N VAL A 32 10.66 -6.58 1.73
CA VAL A 32 10.65 -5.16 2.13
C VAL A 32 11.78 -4.42 1.44
N TYR A 33 11.48 -3.27 0.83
CA TYR A 33 12.47 -2.50 0.10
C TYR A 33 12.36 -0.99 0.39
N GLY A 34 13.52 -0.33 0.51
CA GLY A 34 13.61 1.12 0.68
C GLY A 34 13.13 1.64 2.04
N GLY A 35 12.59 2.84 2.04
CA GLY A 35 12.15 3.54 3.23
C GLY A 35 13.22 4.42 3.85
N GLU A 36 12.90 5.04 5.00
CA GLU A 36 13.79 5.92 5.74
C GLU A 36 13.90 5.51 7.21
N LEU A 37 15.10 5.68 7.77
CA LEU A 37 15.41 5.44 9.19
C LEU A 37 15.01 6.64 10.05
N ARG A 38 15.19 7.83 9.51
CA ARG A 38 14.86 9.13 10.08
C ARG A 38 14.38 10.02 8.96
N PRO A 39 13.76 11.18 9.25
CA PRO A 39 13.35 12.10 8.21
C PRO A 39 14.47 12.39 7.22
N ARG A 40 14.23 12.12 5.94
CA ARG A 40 15.14 12.33 4.81
C ARG A 40 16.45 11.52 4.87
N GLN A 41 16.47 10.41 5.59
CA GLN A 41 17.59 9.47 5.61
C GLN A 41 17.14 8.11 5.07
N PRO A 42 17.26 7.87 3.77
CA PRO A 42 16.91 6.58 3.17
C PRO A 42 17.69 5.42 3.78
N VAL A 43 17.09 4.26 3.83
CA VAL A 43 17.81 3.02 4.15
C VAL A 43 18.75 2.71 2.99
N ASP A 44 20.05 2.64 3.26
CA ASP A 44 21.02 2.25 2.25
C ASP A 44 20.77 0.78 1.84
N SER A 45 20.60 0.56 0.56
CA SER A 45 20.74 -0.78 0.00
C SER A 45 22.23 -1.15 0.10
N ALA A 46 22.50 -2.31 0.66
CA ALA A 46 23.86 -2.79 0.92
C ALA A 46 24.88 -2.36 -0.15
N ASP A 47 25.96 -1.75 0.38
CA ASP A 47 27.25 -1.53 -0.27
C ASP A 47 27.24 -1.24 -1.79
N SER A 48 26.96 0.01 -2.14
CA SER A 48 27.05 0.53 -3.51
C SER A 48 28.51 0.70 -4.02
N SER A 49 29.49 0.15 -3.31
CA SER A 49 30.92 0.24 -3.67
C SER A 49 31.36 -0.81 -4.70
N GLN A 50 30.49 -1.76 -5.05
CA GLN A 50 30.80 -2.72 -6.10
C GLN A 50 30.23 -2.25 -7.45
N GLU A 51 31.06 -2.19 -8.48
CA GLU A 51 30.66 -2.16 -9.90
C GLU A 51 29.93 -3.47 -10.24
N GLY A 52 28.72 -3.62 -9.69
CA GLY A 52 27.82 -4.73 -9.93
C GLY A 52 26.71 -4.37 -10.92
N PRO A 53 25.83 -5.29 -11.27
CA PRO A 53 24.68 -4.99 -12.11
C PRO A 53 23.88 -3.84 -11.52
N ALA A 54 23.33 -2.97 -12.40
CA ALA A 54 22.56 -1.80 -11.98
C ALA A 54 21.46 -2.22 -10.97
N VAL A 55 21.45 -1.59 -9.81
CA VAL A 55 20.43 -1.79 -8.77
C VAL A 55 19.68 -0.48 -8.54
N PRO A 56 18.40 -0.55 -8.13
CA PRO A 56 17.68 0.67 -7.82
C PRO A 56 18.32 1.34 -6.58
N LYS A 57 18.61 2.65 -6.68
CA LYS A 57 19.17 3.45 -5.57
C LYS A 57 18.22 3.46 -4.37
N PRO A 58 18.74 3.68 -3.16
CA PRO A 58 17.93 3.90 -1.95
C PRO A 58 16.84 4.94 -2.18
N ARG A 59 15.61 4.64 -1.77
CA ARG A 59 14.44 5.46 -2.08
C ARG A 59 13.38 5.39 -1.01
N VAL A 60 12.61 6.47 -0.92
CA VAL A 60 11.54 6.68 0.05
C VAL A 60 10.24 6.94 -0.72
N GLY A 61 9.15 6.35 -0.27
CA GLY A 61 7.83 6.53 -0.90
C GLY A 61 7.71 5.99 -2.32
N ALA A 62 8.48 4.96 -2.65
CA ALA A 62 8.29 4.14 -3.84
C ALA A 62 7.14 3.14 -3.63
N THR A 63 6.71 2.50 -4.69
CA THR A 63 5.79 1.36 -4.63
C THR A 63 6.43 0.11 -5.20
N MET A 64 6.01 -1.04 -4.68
CA MET A 64 6.43 -2.36 -5.13
C MET A 64 5.23 -3.28 -5.24
N VAL A 65 5.15 -4.01 -6.33
CA VAL A 65 4.16 -5.08 -6.54
C VAL A 65 4.89 -6.38 -6.89
N CYS A 66 4.31 -7.51 -6.50
CA CYS A 66 4.78 -8.83 -6.91
C CYS A 66 3.78 -9.41 -7.92
N MET A 67 4.27 -9.84 -9.07
CA MET A 67 3.49 -10.44 -10.15
C MET A 67 4.31 -11.58 -10.77
N ASP A 68 3.75 -12.79 -10.83
CA ASP A 68 4.43 -13.99 -11.37
C ASP A 68 5.83 -14.20 -10.75
N ASP A 69 5.93 -14.05 -9.41
CA ASP A 69 7.17 -14.14 -8.62
C ASP A 69 8.28 -13.17 -9.05
N CYS A 70 7.92 -12.13 -9.79
CA CYS A 70 8.78 -11.00 -10.09
C CYS A 70 8.36 -9.78 -9.29
N LEU A 71 9.34 -9.07 -8.77
CA LEU A 71 9.14 -7.77 -8.11
C LEU A 71 9.17 -6.67 -9.16
N TYR A 72 8.29 -5.71 -9.03
CA TYR A 72 8.29 -4.48 -9.84
C TYR A 72 8.28 -3.27 -8.91
N VAL A 73 9.35 -2.48 -8.97
CA VAL A 73 9.49 -1.24 -8.17
C VAL A 73 9.45 -0.04 -9.09
N TRP A 74 8.70 0.98 -8.71
CA TRP A 74 8.63 2.23 -9.45
C TRP A 74 8.63 3.46 -8.54
N GLY A 75 9.22 4.56 -9.02
CA GLY A 75 9.20 5.88 -8.41
C GLY A 75 9.98 5.98 -7.10
N GLY A 76 9.54 6.90 -6.26
CA GLY A 76 10.20 7.25 -5.00
C GLY A 76 11.06 8.50 -5.12
N ARG A 77 11.59 8.94 -3.99
CA ARG A 77 12.51 10.07 -3.86
C ARG A 77 13.77 9.66 -3.13
N GLY A 78 14.83 10.38 -3.35
CA GLY A 78 16.13 10.10 -2.75
C GLY A 78 17.15 11.20 -3.05
N GLY A 79 18.43 10.86 -2.87
CA GLY A 79 19.53 11.80 -3.02
C GLY A 79 19.59 12.83 -1.89
N VAL A 80 20.51 13.77 -1.99
CA VAL A 80 20.75 14.82 -0.99
C VAL A 80 19.54 15.75 -0.82
N ASP A 81 18.90 16.08 -1.94
CA ASP A 81 17.77 17.02 -1.97
C ASP A 81 16.42 16.34 -1.64
N MET A 82 16.39 15.02 -1.52
CA MET A 82 15.17 14.24 -1.35
C MET A 82 14.12 14.61 -2.39
N ALA A 83 14.55 14.82 -3.61
CA ALA A 83 13.70 15.04 -4.78
C ALA A 83 13.17 13.70 -5.34
N PRO A 84 12.06 13.71 -6.09
CA PRO A 84 11.70 12.56 -6.91
C PRO A 84 12.91 12.12 -7.76
N LEU A 85 13.13 10.81 -7.83
CA LEU A 85 14.28 10.26 -8.56
C LEU A 85 14.19 10.64 -10.04
N ASP A 86 15.35 10.94 -10.64
CA ASP A 86 15.48 11.33 -12.03
C ASP A 86 15.19 10.17 -13.02
N ASP A 87 15.21 10.48 -14.31
CA ASP A 87 14.89 9.52 -15.38
C ASP A 87 15.80 8.29 -15.40
N GLU A 88 17.01 8.40 -14.87
CA GLU A 88 17.92 7.24 -14.78
C GLU A 88 17.50 6.26 -13.70
N GLN A 89 16.82 6.73 -12.67
CA GLN A 89 16.45 5.93 -11.49
C GLN A 89 14.95 5.70 -11.34
N VAL A 90 14.10 6.51 -11.97
CA VAL A 90 12.65 6.40 -11.83
C VAL A 90 12.05 5.22 -12.57
N GLY A 91 12.75 4.63 -13.51
CA GLY A 91 12.26 3.54 -14.36
C GLY A 91 11.56 2.40 -13.62
N VAL A 92 10.93 1.51 -14.36
CA VAL A 92 10.39 0.26 -13.81
C VAL A 92 11.56 -0.69 -13.57
N TRP A 93 11.82 -0.97 -12.30
CA TRP A 93 12.81 -1.95 -11.89
C TRP A 93 12.14 -3.29 -11.66
N ARG A 94 12.64 -4.32 -12.31
CA ARG A 94 12.19 -5.71 -12.18
C ARG A 94 13.26 -6.54 -11.49
N ALA A 95 12.84 -7.38 -10.57
CA ALA A 95 13.70 -8.40 -10.00
C ALA A 95 13.00 -9.76 -10.03
N GLU A 96 13.71 -10.79 -10.47
CA GLU A 96 13.27 -12.16 -10.43
C GLU A 96 13.74 -12.82 -9.14
N LEU A 97 12.81 -13.40 -8.40
CA LEU A 97 13.13 -14.14 -7.18
C LEU A 97 13.53 -15.57 -7.57
N LYS A 98 14.78 -15.91 -7.36
CA LYS A 98 15.24 -17.28 -7.57
C LYS A 98 14.73 -18.17 -6.44
N THR A 99 13.77 -19.01 -6.74
CA THR A 99 13.36 -20.11 -5.87
C THR A 99 14.18 -21.36 -6.25
N GLY A 100 15.26 -21.65 -5.55
CA GLY A 100 16.05 -22.83 -5.88
C GLY A 100 17.00 -23.25 -4.77
N SER A 101 16.89 -24.52 -4.38
CA SER A 101 17.63 -25.18 -3.30
C SER A 101 19.07 -25.60 -3.62
N ASP A 102 19.64 -25.20 -4.75
CA ASP A 102 20.87 -25.83 -5.27
C ASP A 102 22.12 -24.93 -5.36
N THR A 103 22.12 -23.72 -4.81
CA THR A 103 23.35 -22.92 -4.80
C THR A 103 23.68 -22.44 -3.39
N ALA A 104 24.90 -22.77 -2.93
CA ALA A 104 25.52 -22.33 -1.67
C ALA A 104 25.90 -20.82 -1.67
N GLU A 105 25.40 -20.05 -2.61
CA GLU A 105 25.53 -18.58 -2.65
C GLU A 105 24.31 -17.94 -2.04
N PRO A 106 24.46 -16.86 -1.26
CA PRO A 106 23.31 -16.14 -0.71
C PRO A 106 22.41 -15.69 -1.86
N ASP A 107 21.12 -15.92 -1.71
CA ASP A 107 20.05 -15.63 -2.67
C ASP A 107 20.14 -14.18 -3.15
N GLY A 108 20.88 -13.95 -4.24
CA GLY A 108 21.05 -12.62 -4.81
C GLY A 108 19.83 -12.25 -5.65
N VAL A 109 19.21 -11.14 -5.32
CA VAL A 109 18.17 -10.55 -6.17
C VAL A 109 18.86 -9.86 -7.35
N ILE A 110 18.56 -10.32 -8.57
CA ILE A 110 19.09 -9.69 -9.78
C ILE A 110 18.07 -8.67 -10.28
N TRP A 111 18.47 -7.41 -10.29
CA TRP A 111 17.66 -6.31 -10.79
C TRP A 111 17.88 -6.05 -12.27
N GLU A 112 16.82 -5.78 -12.99
CA GLU A 112 16.77 -5.31 -14.36
C GLU A 112 15.97 -4.01 -14.40
N ARG A 113 16.51 -2.96 -15.03
CA ARG A 113 15.71 -1.78 -15.36
C ARG A 113 15.04 -2.01 -16.71
N LEU A 114 13.73 -2.07 -16.72
CA LEU A 114 12.97 -2.23 -17.95
C LEU A 114 12.99 -0.93 -18.76
N SER A 115 13.33 -1.04 -20.03
CA SER A 115 13.20 0.08 -20.98
C SER A 115 11.72 0.28 -21.33
N TYR A 116 11.29 1.53 -21.35
CA TYR A 116 9.95 1.93 -21.78
C TYR A 116 9.99 3.34 -22.38
N THR A 117 8.93 3.73 -23.08
CA THR A 117 8.70 5.07 -23.61
C THR A 117 7.49 5.69 -22.91
N ASP A 118 7.43 7.00 -22.86
CA ASP A 118 6.27 7.78 -22.41
C ASP A 118 5.75 7.40 -21.02
N GLY A 119 6.67 7.19 -20.07
CA GLY A 119 6.34 6.91 -18.67
C GLY A 119 5.82 8.14 -17.92
N PRO A 120 5.17 7.91 -16.76
CA PRO A 120 4.69 9.01 -15.94
C PRO A 120 5.84 9.83 -15.35
N GLU A 121 5.58 11.11 -15.08
CA GLU A 121 6.56 11.98 -14.42
C GLU A 121 7.02 11.42 -13.07
N PRO A 122 8.31 11.65 -12.69
CA PRO A 122 8.86 11.19 -11.42
C PRO A 122 8.08 11.69 -10.22
N ARG A 123 7.76 10.79 -9.29
CA ARG A 123 6.99 11.07 -8.09
C ARG A 123 7.25 10.08 -6.96
N SER A 124 6.86 10.46 -5.76
CA SER A 124 6.85 9.60 -4.57
C SER A 124 5.47 9.60 -3.91
N TYR A 125 5.26 8.72 -2.94
CA TYR A 125 4.01 8.62 -2.18
C TYR A 125 2.76 8.49 -3.07
N HIS A 126 2.95 7.94 -4.26
CA HIS A 126 1.89 7.41 -5.10
C HIS A 126 1.46 6.04 -4.56
N ALA A 127 0.30 5.57 -4.97
CA ALA A 127 -0.17 4.24 -4.64
C ALA A 127 -0.05 3.31 -5.86
N ALA A 128 0.12 2.01 -5.61
CA ALA A 128 0.13 1.00 -6.66
C ALA A 128 -0.82 -0.16 -6.36
N ALA A 129 -1.38 -0.74 -7.41
CA ALA A 129 -2.18 -1.95 -7.34
C ALA A 129 -1.91 -2.82 -8.57
N ALA A 130 -1.76 -4.13 -8.35
CA ALA A 130 -1.47 -5.08 -9.42
C ALA A 130 -2.71 -5.79 -9.95
N THR A 131 -2.61 -6.26 -11.17
CA THR A 131 -3.52 -7.21 -11.81
C THR A 131 -2.70 -8.36 -12.39
N ASP A 132 -3.28 -9.23 -13.21
CA ASP A 132 -2.57 -10.39 -13.76
C ASP A 132 -1.41 -10.00 -14.72
N ASN A 133 -1.56 -8.91 -15.49
CA ASN A 133 -0.54 -8.48 -16.47
C ASN A 133 -0.17 -7.00 -16.37
N ASP A 134 -0.83 -6.26 -15.52
CA ASP A 134 -0.66 -4.82 -15.41
C ASP A 134 -0.49 -4.41 -13.96
N PHE A 135 0.25 -3.34 -13.71
CA PHE A 135 0.11 -2.61 -12.47
C PHE A 135 -0.26 -1.15 -12.73
N PHE A 136 -1.04 -0.63 -11.81
CA PHE A 136 -1.46 0.77 -11.81
C PHE A 136 -0.61 1.56 -10.85
N ILE A 137 -0.29 2.80 -11.22
CA ILE A 137 0.20 3.82 -10.28
C ILE A 137 -0.75 5.01 -10.31
N HIS A 138 -1.02 5.55 -9.14
CA HIS A 138 -2.00 6.61 -8.98
C HIS A 138 -1.52 7.69 -8.03
N ALA A 139 -1.84 8.96 -8.37
CA ALA A 139 -1.61 10.11 -7.51
C ALA A 139 -0.11 10.35 -7.22
N GLY A 140 0.22 10.88 -6.04
CA GLY A 140 1.59 11.06 -5.59
C GLY A 140 2.07 12.50 -5.59
N CYS A 141 3.33 12.65 -5.19
CA CYS A 141 4.01 13.91 -4.97
C CYS A 141 5.16 14.06 -5.97
N PRO A 142 5.02 14.88 -7.02
CA PRO A 142 6.12 15.28 -7.89
C PRO A 142 7.03 16.28 -7.18
N THR A 143 7.86 17.02 -7.92
CA THR A 143 8.72 18.06 -7.35
C THR A 143 7.93 19.12 -6.61
N SER A 144 6.74 19.47 -7.10
CA SER A 144 5.82 20.39 -6.43
C SER A 144 4.37 19.98 -6.64
N GLY A 145 3.52 20.21 -5.63
CA GLY A 145 2.10 19.89 -5.70
C GLY A 145 1.78 18.42 -5.47
N ARG A 146 0.66 17.98 -6.03
CA ARG A 146 0.11 16.62 -5.96
C ARG A 146 -0.50 16.25 -7.30
N LEU A 147 -0.66 14.98 -7.55
CA LEU A 147 -1.16 14.45 -8.82
C LEU A 147 -2.49 13.74 -8.64
N ALA A 148 -3.27 13.68 -9.73
CA ALA A 148 -4.52 12.92 -9.80
C ALA A 148 -4.50 11.84 -10.89
N GLN A 149 -3.44 11.80 -11.68
CA GLN A 149 -3.29 10.88 -12.81
C GLN A 149 -3.29 9.43 -12.36
N LEU A 150 -3.83 8.58 -13.21
CA LEU A 150 -3.74 7.13 -13.12
C LEU A 150 -2.99 6.63 -14.36
N HIS A 151 -1.97 5.83 -14.16
CA HIS A 151 -1.23 5.20 -15.23
C HIS A 151 -1.25 3.69 -15.06
N LYS A 152 -1.25 2.98 -16.17
CA LYS A 152 -1.17 1.53 -16.22
C LYS A 152 0.10 1.12 -16.96
N PHE A 153 0.89 0.22 -16.38
CA PHE A 153 2.04 -0.40 -17.01
C PHE A 153 1.72 -1.85 -17.35
N ASN A 154 1.84 -2.21 -18.61
CA ASN A 154 1.70 -3.59 -19.03
C ASN A 154 3.07 -4.28 -19.02
N ILE A 155 3.22 -5.34 -18.22
CA ILE A 155 4.51 -6.00 -18.01
C ILE A 155 5.01 -6.76 -19.24
N ARG A 156 4.12 -7.18 -20.14
CA ARG A 156 4.49 -7.93 -21.36
C ARG A 156 4.94 -7.01 -22.48
N SER A 157 4.18 -5.96 -22.75
CA SER A 157 4.52 -4.97 -23.79
C SER A 157 5.54 -3.95 -23.32
N ARG A 158 5.75 -3.81 -22.00
CA ARG A 158 6.61 -2.79 -21.37
C ARG A 158 6.19 -1.37 -21.73
N GLN A 159 4.88 -1.14 -21.85
CA GLN A 159 4.32 0.15 -22.23
C GLN A 159 3.49 0.74 -21.10
N TRP A 160 3.58 2.07 -20.97
CA TRP A 160 2.71 2.86 -20.13
C TRP A 160 1.49 3.32 -20.93
N GLU A 161 0.37 3.43 -20.23
CA GLU A 161 -0.86 4.04 -20.70
C GLU A 161 -1.35 5.01 -19.64
N GLU A 162 -1.55 6.28 -20.01
CA GLU A 162 -2.23 7.25 -19.14
C GLU A 162 -3.72 7.05 -19.28
N LEU A 163 -4.39 6.92 -18.14
CA LEU A 163 -5.83 6.73 -18.02
C LEU A 163 -6.47 7.99 -17.44
N SER A 164 -7.80 8.06 -17.48
CA SER A 164 -8.54 9.19 -16.94
C SER A 164 -8.12 9.55 -15.52
N SER A 165 -7.86 10.83 -15.29
CA SER A 165 -7.49 11.36 -13.96
C SER A 165 -8.63 11.21 -12.97
N ALA A 166 -8.29 10.90 -11.73
CA ALA A 166 -9.25 10.75 -10.65
C ALA A 166 -9.90 12.08 -10.25
N PRO A 167 -11.09 12.03 -9.61
CA PRO A 167 -11.75 13.23 -9.08
C PRO A 167 -10.85 14.04 -8.15
N ALA A 168 -11.02 15.38 -8.21
CA ALA A 168 -10.30 16.32 -7.36
C ALA A 168 -10.58 16.06 -5.85
N PRO A 169 -9.68 16.48 -4.97
CA PRO A 169 -8.39 17.13 -5.26
C PRO A 169 -7.29 16.11 -5.63
N PRO A 170 -6.23 16.55 -6.33
CA PRO A 170 -4.98 15.81 -6.46
C PRO A 170 -4.41 15.50 -5.08
N ARG A 171 -3.79 14.31 -4.89
CA ARG A 171 -3.40 13.85 -3.55
C ARG A 171 -2.16 12.97 -3.53
N GLY A 172 -1.48 12.94 -2.38
CA GLY A 172 -0.43 11.97 -2.07
C GLY A 172 -0.86 11.04 -0.94
N GLY A 173 -0.14 9.94 -0.73
CA GLY A 173 -0.38 9.03 0.39
C GLY A 173 -1.77 8.38 0.41
N THR A 174 -2.39 8.20 -0.75
CA THR A 174 -3.70 7.53 -0.89
C THR A 174 -3.54 6.02 -0.92
N GLY A 175 -4.55 5.28 -0.47
CA GLY A 175 -4.65 3.84 -0.65
C GLY A 175 -5.43 3.48 -1.91
N ILE A 176 -4.94 2.50 -2.68
CA ILE A 176 -5.69 1.89 -3.77
C ILE A 176 -5.67 0.37 -3.68
N VAL A 177 -6.76 -0.26 -4.11
CA VAL A 177 -6.84 -1.70 -4.28
C VAL A 177 -7.47 -2.05 -5.62
N SER A 178 -6.94 -3.09 -6.26
CA SER A 178 -7.58 -3.69 -7.45
C SER A 178 -8.47 -4.86 -7.02
N LYS A 179 -9.68 -4.92 -7.54
CA LYS A 179 -10.64 -5.99 -7.24
C LYS A 179 -11.39 -6.41 -8.50
N ASN A 180 -11.58 -7.71 -8.66
CA ASN A 180 -12.47 -8.23 -9.68
C ASN A 180 -13.89 -8.32 -9.11
N LEU A 181 -14.84 -7.63 -9.73
CA LEU A 181 -16.25 -7.60 -9.35
C LEU A 181 -17.08 -8.27 -10.42
N MET A 182 -18.04 -9.13 -10.04
CA MET A 182 -18.82 -9.93 -10.98
C MET A 182 -19.53 -9.09 -12.06
N SER A 183 -20.11 -7.97 -11.67
CA SER A 183 -20.89 -7.11 -12.57
C SER A 183 -20.08 -6.06 -13.33
N TRP A 184 -18.86 -5.74 -12.85
CA TRP A 184 -18.04 -4.65 -13.40
C TRP A 184 -16.72 -5.14 -14.03
N GLY A 185 -16.34 -6.39 -13.75
CA GLY A 185 -15.00 -6.87 -14.02
C GLY A 185 -13.97 -6.28 -13.06
N ARG A 186 -12.76 -6.08 -13.52
CA ARG A 186 -11.69 -5.51 -12.71
C ARG A 186 -11.90 -4.01 -12.51
N VAL A 187 -11.80 -3.55 -11.27
CA VAL A 187 -11.90 -2.13 -10.89
C VAL A 187 -10.75 -1.75 -9.97
N VAL A 188 -10.47 -0.45 -9.86
CA VAL A 188 -9.56 0.10 -8.86
C VAL A 188 -10.36 0.97 -7.90
N LEU A 189 -10.26 0.69 -6.60
CA LEU A 189 -10.86 1.48 -5.54
C LEU A 189 -9.80 2.39 -4.93
N ARG A 190 -10.15 3.65 -4.64
CA ARG A 190 -9.29 4.64 -4.02
C ARG A 190 -9.92 5.21 -2.75
N PHE A 191 -9.15 5.24 -1.65
CA PHE A 191 -9.58 5.88 -0.40
C PHE A 191 -8.46 6.75 0.20
N GLY A 192 -8.83 7.87 0.82
CA GLY A 192 -7.92 8.67 1.62
C GLY A 192 -6.89 9.46 0.80
N GLY A 193 -5.76 9.75 1.43
CA GLY A 193 -4.70 10.59 0.93
C GLY A 193 -4.78 12.02 1.46
N PHE A 194 -3.79 12.85 1.15
CA PHE A 194 -3.77 14.23 1.63
C PHE A 194 -3.52 15.25 0.50
N SER A 195 -4.13 16.42 0.65
CA SER A 195 -4.00 17.57 -0.25
C SER A 195 -3.99 18.88 0.55
N GLY A 196 -3.05 19.00 1.48
CA GLY A 196 -3.03 20.06 2.50
C GLY A 196 -3.92 19.75 3.71
N TYR A 197 -4.76 18.74 3.61
CA TYR A 197 -5.62 18.17 4.67
C TYR A 197 -5.94 16.72 4.32
N GLU A 198 -6.33 15.95 5.32
CA GLU A 198 -6.66 14.53 5.16
C GLU A 198 -8.00 14.34 4.44
N LEU A 199 -8.06 13.33 3.60
CA LEU A 199 -9.20 12.99 2.75
C LEU A 199 -9.86 11.67 3.18
N PRO A 200 -11.14 11.45 2.85
CA PRO A 200 -12.03 12.31 2.09
C PRO A 200 -12.66 13.43 2.94
N SER A 201 -12.95 14.58 2.32
CA SER A 201 -13.63 15.69 2.99
C SER A 201 -15.11 15.40 3.25
N VAL A 202 -15.75 14.58 2.43
CA VAL A 202 -17.07 14.03 2.68
C VAL A 202 -16.90 12.65 3.32
N PRO A 203 -17.30 12.45 4.57
CA PRO A 203 -17.01 11.22 5.31
C PRO A 203 -17.42 9.95 4.56
N GLY A 204 -16.51 8.98 4.52
CA GLY A 204 -16.76 7.64 3.97
C GLY A 204 -16.82 7.54 2.45
N THR A 205 -16.71 8.65 1.70
CA THR A 205 -16.66 8.56 0.23
C THR A 205 -15.38 7.86 -0.22
N LEU A 206 -15.51 7.08 -1.28
CA LEU A 206 -14.38 6.49 -1.99
C LEU A 206 -14.63 6.61 -3.50
N ASP A 207 -13.57 6.51 -4.28
CA ASP A 207 -13.69 6.55 -5.73
C ASP A 207 -13.42 5.15 -6.31
N LEU A 208 -14.17 4.82 -7.35
CA LEU A 208 -14.05 3.59 -8.13
C LEU A 208 -13.68 3.95 -9.57
N PHE A 209 -12.60 3.38 -10.06
CA PHE A 209 -12.22 3.44 -11.47
C PHE A 209 -12.62 2.16 -12.19
N ASP A 210 -13.29 2.34 -13.31
CA ASP A 210 -13.65 1.27 -14.25
C ASP A 210 -12.70 1.30 -15.47
N PRO A 211 -11.71 0.40 -15.53
CA PRO A 211 -10.75 0.39 -16.64
C PRO A 211 -11.37 0.07 -18.00
N LYS A 212 -12.51 -0.60 -18.02
CA LYS A 212 -13.20 -0.95 -19.27
C LYS A 212 -13.77 0.28 -19.99
N HIS A 213 -14.22 1.28 -19.22
CA HIS A 213 -14.82 2.49 -19.75
C HIS A 213 -13.95 3.73 -19.54
N ASP A 214 -12.74 3.56 -18.98
CA ASP A 214 -11.81 4.63 -18.60
C ASP A 214 -12.51 5.73 -17.81
N ARG A 215 -13.23 5.35 -16.74
CA ARG A 215 -14.10 6.26 -16.01
C ARG A 215 -14.05 6.08 -14.50
N TRP A 216 -14.06 7.20 -13.79
CA TRP A 216 -14.19 7.27 -12.34
C TRP A 216 -15.64 7.50 -11.89
N TYR A 217 -15.98 6.90 -10.76
CA TYR A 217 -17.24 7.07 -10.05
C TYR A 217 -16.93 7.35 -8.59
N THR A 218 -17.54 8.40 -8.03
CA THR A 218 -17.49 8.62 -6.58
C THR A 218 -18.64 7.88 -5.93
N LEU A 219 -18.31 7.02 -4.98
CA LEU A 219 -19.26 6.19 -4.25
C LEU A 219 -19.48 6.77 -2.84
N GLN A 220 -20.71 6.65 -2.35
CA GLN A 220 -21.07 6.94 -0.97
C GLN A 220 -21.58 5.66 -0.32
N PRO A 221 -20.72 4.81 0.28
CA PRO A 221 -21.16 3.64 1.01
C PRO A 221 -22.05 4.00 2.19
N SER A 222 -22.92 3.08 2.60
CA SER A 222 -23.69 3.24 3.83
C SER A 222 -22.75 3.23 5.05
N PRO A 223 -23.04 4.04 6.08
CA PRO A 223 -22.22 4.08 7.29
C PRO A 223 -22.35 2.78 8.11
N ASP A 224 -21.40 2.58 9.00
CA ASP A 224 -21.59 1.68 10.13
C ASP A 224 -22.72 2.20 11.02
N PRO A 225 -23.67 1.36 11.45
CA PRO A 225 -24.83 1.81 12.22
C PRO A 225 -24.50 2.46 13.57
N ILE A 226 -23.33 2.12 14.14
CA ILE A 226 -22.91 2.59 15.47
C ILE A 226 -21.82 3.65 15.34
N HIS A 227 -20.84 3.41 14.44
CA HIS A 227 -19.61 4.19 14.37
C HIS A 227 -19.57 5.20 13.20
N GLY A 228 -20.57 5.20 12.32
CA GLY A 228 -20.61 6.10 11.17
C GLY A 228 -19.62 5.70 10.08
N TYR A 229 -18.67 6.54 9.78
CA TYR A 229 -17.69 6.36 8.70
C TYR A 229 -16.26 6.28 9.21
N PRO A 230 -15.34 5.64 8.44
CA PRO A 230 -13.92 5.80 8.71
C PRO A 230 -13.52 7.27 8.59
N GLY A 231 -12.70 7.74 9.53
CA GLY A 231 -12.15 9.09 9.49
C GLY A 231 -11.27 9.34 8.27
N ALA A 232 -11.18 10.60 7.85
CA ALA A 232 -10.23 11.05 6.84
C ALA A 232 -8.81 10.65 7.26
N ARG A 233 -8.02 10.16 6.32
CA ARG A 233 -6.66 9.67 6.59
C ARG A 233 -5.80 9.57 5.35
N SER A 234 -4.50 9.69 5.54
CA SER A 234 -3.50 9.39 4.54
C SER A 234 -2.51 8.33 5.03
N VAL A 235 -1.64 7.87 4.15
CA VAL A 235 -0.57 6.90 4.42
C VAL A 235 -1.00 5.72 5.27
N CYS A 236 -2.23 5.26 5.00
CA CYS A 236 -2.92 4.18 5.66
C CYS A 236 -2.77 2.86 4.89
N GLY A 237 -3.13 1.76 5.53
CA GLY A 237 -3.35 0.50 4.86
C GLY A 237 -4.74 0.46 4.21
N PHE A 238 -4.80 0.21 2.91
CA PHE A 238 -6.02 -0.17 2.22
C PHE A 238 -5.72 -1.40 1.38
N ALA A 239 -6.04 -2.57 1.92
CA ALA A 239 -5.68 -3.86 1.37
C ALA A 239 -6.87 -4.54 0.70
N HIS A 240 -6.61 -5.21 -0.43
CA HIS A 240 -7.56 -6.14 -1.02
C HIS A 240 -7.88 -7.27 -0.03
N PHE A 241 -9.14 -7.63 0.05
CA PHE A 241 -9.58 -8.76 0.87
C PHE A 241 -10.47 -9.71 0.07
N GLU A 242 -10.26 -10.99 0.29
CA GLU A 242 -11.08 -12.06 -0.26
C GLU A 242 -11.17 -13.21 0.74
N SER A 243 -12.33 -13.86 0.82
CA SER A 243 -12.51 -15.03 1.65
C SER A 243 -13.54 -15.98 1.02
N LYS A 244 -13.27 -17.27 1.13
CA LYS A 244 -14.25 -18.33 0.77
C LYS A 244 -15.35 -18.48 1.81
N SER A 245 -15.18 -17.92 3.00
CA SER A 245 -16.22 -17.91 4.05
C SER A 245 -17.44 -17.11 3.60
N PRO A 246 -18.64 -17.65 3.59
CA PRO A 246 -19.86 -16.92 3.21
C PRO A 246 -20.09 -15.66 4.06
N VAL A 247 -19.67 -15.68 5.32
CA VAL A 247 -19.81 -14.54 6.25
C VAL A 247 -18.91 -13.37 5.84
N LEU A 248 -17.74 -13.66 5.29
CA LEU A 248 -16.73 -12.68 4.93
C LEU A 248 -16.72 -12.34 3.44
N SER A 249 -17.40 -13.11 2.59
CA SER A 249 -17.35 -13.00 1.13
C SER A 249 -17.81 -11.64 0.58
N SER A 250 -18.58 -10.89 1.38
CA SER A 250 -19.00 -9.53 1.03
C SER A 250 -17.91 -8.47 1.27
N ILE A 251 -16.83 -8.79 2.01
CA ILE A 251 -15.72 -7.87 2.26
C ILE A 251 -14.83 -7.84 1.02
N VAL A 252 -14.58 -6.65 0.49
CA VAL A 252 -13.78 -6.45 -0.72
C VAL A 252 -12.47 -5.70 -0.44
N GLY A 253 -12.39 -5.01 0.69
CA GLY A 253 -11.20 -4.29 1.12
C GLY A 253 -11.20 -4.06 2.62
N VAL A 254 -10.00 -3.93 3.18
CA VAL A 254 -9.78 -3.62 4.60
C VAL A 254 -8.94 -2.35 4.69
N LEU A 255 -9.47 -1.36 5.44
CA LEU A 255 -8.83 -0.09 5.70
C LEU A 255 -8.37 -0.08 7.16
N PHE A 256 -7.14 0.33 7.43
CA PHE A 256 -6.60 0.34 8.79
C PHE A 256 -5.52 1.40 8.97
N HIS A 257 -5.38 1.90 10.19
CA HIS A 257 -4.39 2.87 10.60
C HIS A 257 -4.32 4.13 9.70
N GLY A 258 -3.17 4.79 9.62
CA GLY A 258 -2.92 5.98 8.82
C GLY A 258 -2.97 7.27 9.61
N GLU A 259 -2.42 8.32 9.00
CA GLU A 259 -2.35 9.65 9.60
C GLU A 259 -3.73 10.31 9.65
N ARG A 260 -4.09 10.82 10.84
CA ARG A 260 -5.33 11.53 11.13
C ARG A 260 -5.14 13.03 11.08
N ASP A 261 -4.08 13.50 11.74
CA ASP A 261 -3.70 14.90 11.76
C ASP A 261 -2.21 15.00 11.48
N ALA A 262 -1.85 15.80 10.49
CA ALA A 262 -0.45 16.00 10.10
C ALA A 262 0.34 16.71 11.21
N SER A 263 1.63 16.40 11.30
CA SER A 263 2.52 17.06 12.25
C SER A 263 2.62 18.56 12.00
N THR A 264 2.52 19.35 13.05
CA THR A 264 2.79 20.80 13.00
C THR A 264 4.27 21.12 12.72
N LEU A 265 5.17 20.17 12.93
CA LEU A 265 6.60 20.27 12.62
C LEU A 265 6.90 19.82 11.18
N GLY A 266 5.87 19.54 10.37
CA GLY A 266 6.05 19.00 9.03
C GLY A 266 6.84 17.69 9.05
N HIS A 267 7.83 17.54 8.16
CA HIS A 267 8.61 16.29 8.06
C HIS A 267 9.54 16.00 9.26
N ALA A 268 9.72 16.94 10.17
CA ALA A 268 10.56 16.73 11.34
C ALA A 268 9.84 16.06 12.51
N GLY A 269 8.52 15.96 12.46
CA GLY A 269 7.72 15.37 13.54
C GLY A 269 6.71 14.35 13.03
N ALA A 270 6.14 13.59 13.97
CA ALA A 270 5.02 12.73 13.72
C ALA A 270 3.69 13.48 13.93
N GLY A 271 2.68 13.11 13.15
CA GLY A 271 1.29 13.49 13.37
C GLY A 271 0.59 12.62 14.41
N THR A 272 -0.71 12.60 14.35
CA THR A 272 -1.53 11.63 15.10
C THR A 272 -2.07 10.57 14.15
N PHE A 273 -2.30 9.37 14.65
CA PHE A 273 -2.66 8.23 13.82
C PHE A 273 -3.92 7.55 14.30
N TRP A 274 -4.65 6.95 13.36
CA TRP A 274 -5.72 6.01 13.64
C TRP A 274 -5.14 4.65 14.02
N ASP A 275 -5.86 3.91 14.87
CA ASP A 275 -5.58 2.52 15.28
C ASP A 275 -6.74 1.56 14.94
N ASP A 276 -7.75 2.06 14.23
CA ASP A 276 -8.97 1.34 13.89
C ASP A 276 -8.81 0.47 12.63
N VAL A 277 -9.74 -0.48 12.47
CA VAL A 277 -9.86 -1.35 11.30
C VAL A 277 -11.29 -1.31 10.79
N TRP A 278 -11.43 -1.14 9.48
CA TRP A 278 -12.71 -1.05 8.78
C TRP A 278 -12.77 -2.02 7.62
N ALA A 279 -13.91 -2.66 7.44
CA ALA A 279 -14.23 -3.46 6.26
C ALA A 279 -15.06 -2.64 5.28
N LEU A 280 -14.64 -2.60 4.02
CA LEU A 280 -15.48 -2.17 2.92
C LEU A 280 -16.24 -3.39 2.40
N LYS A 281 -17.56 -3.37 2.54
CA LYS A 281 -18.44 -4.45 2.08
C LYS A 281 -19.14 -4.07 0.80
N LYS A 282 -19.29 -5.06 -0.08
CA LYS A 282 -20.12 -4.99 -1.27
C LYS A 282 -21.13 -6.12 -1.25
N THR A 283 -22.39 -5.80 -1.46
CA THR A 283 -23.46 -6.78 -1.69
C THR A 283 -24.14 -6.48 -3.02
N GLU A 284 -24.61 -7.52 -3.68
CA GLU A 284 -25.31 -7.40 -4.95
C GLU A 284 -26.58 -8.23 -4.89
N SER A 285 -27.72 -7.60 -5.13
CA SER A 285 -29.03 -8.25 -5.17
C SER A 285 -29.90 -7.58 -6.24
N ASN A 286 -30.54 -8.38 -7.09
CA ASN A 286 -31.40 -7.88 -8.17
C ASN A 286 -30.75 -6.78 -9.03
N HIS A 287 -29.48 -6.96 -9.39
CA HIS A 287 -28.65 -6.01 -10.15
C HIS A 287 -28.39 -4.67 -9.44
N VAL A 288 -28.74 -4.55 -8.16
CA VAL A 288 -28.42 -3.40 -7.32
C VAL A 288 -27.16 -3.71 -6.52
N VAL A 289 -26.13 -2.90 -6.73
CA VAL A 289 -24.87 -2.96 -5.96
C VAL A 289 -24.96 -2.00 -4.80
N GLN A 290 -24.73 -2.51 -3.60
CA GLN A 290 -24.68 -1.72 -2.38
C GLN A 290 -23.30 -1.80 -1.75
N TRP A 291 -22.82 -0.66 -1.28
CA TRP A 291 -21.56 -0.51 -0.58
C TRP A 291 -21.80 -0.08 0.84
N ALA A 292 -21.01 -0.59 1.78
CA ALA A 292 -21.11 -0.24 3.18
C ALA A 292 -19.76 -0.28 3.88
N TRP A 293 -19.52 0.68 4.75
CA TRP A 293 -18.43 0.62 5.73
C TRP A 293 -18.90 -0.11 6.99
N ARG A 294 -18.01 -0.93 7.55
CA ARG A 294 -18.23 -1.58 8.86
C ARG A 294 -16.96 -1.52 9.67
N LYS A 295 -17.02 -0.87 10.83
CA LYS A 295 -15.91 -0.93 11.79
C LYS A 295 -15.83 -2.33 12.36
N LEU A 296 -14.64 -2.89 12.42
CA LEU A 296 -14.42 -4.22 12.98
C LEU A 296 -14.06 -4.10 14.46
N ASP A 297 -14.49 -5.09 15.25
CA ASP A 297 -14.03 -5.26 16.61
C ASP A 297 -12.60 -5.79 16.57
N VAL A 298 -11.65 -5.05 17.12
CA VAL A 298 -10.21 -5.37 17.02
C VAL A 298 -9.74 -6.04 18.31
N LYS A 299 -9.09 -7.18 18.18
CA LYS A 299 -8.58 -7.99 19.30
C LYS A 299 -7.16 -8.47 19.03
N PRO A 300 -6.38 -8.73 20.09
CA PRO A 300 -5.15 -9.50 19.92
C PRO A 300 -5.48 -10.95 19.50
N ALA A 301 -4.59 -11.58 18.74
CA ALA A 301 -4.72 -12.98 18.36
C ALA A 301 -4.47 -13.90 19.57
N ASP A 302 -3.49 -13.53 20.39
CA ASP A 302 -3.12 -14.28 21.60
C ASP A 302 -3.63 -13.55 22.85
N GLU A 303 -4.49 -14.20 23.63
CA GLU A 303 -5.04 -13.66 24.88
C GLU A 303 -4.05 -13.77 26.06
N GLN A 304 -2.83 -14.28 25.85
CA GLN A 304 -1.88 -14.59 26.91
C GLN A 304 -0.56 -13.81 26.76
N GLY A 305 -0.40 -12.79 27.58
CA GLY A 305 0.84 -12.07 27.81
C GLY A 305 0.64 -10.86 28.70
N GLU A 306 0.94 -10.98 30.00
CA GLU A 306 1.05 -9.81 30.87
C GLU A 306 2.23 -8.95 30.41
N GLY A 307 1.98 -7.75 29.88
CA GLY A 307 2.99 -6.72 29.76
C GLY A 307 3.12 -5.95 28.46
N GLU A 308 2.72 -6.46 27.31
CA GLU A 308 2.68 -5.68 26.06
C GLU A 308 1.27 -5.70 25.47
N SER A 309 0.83 -4.56 24.95
CA SER A 309 -0.39 -4.46 24.16
C SER A 309 -0.29 -5.46 23.01
N GLY A 310 -1.11 -6.48 22.99
CA GLY A 310 -1.17 -7.49 21.91
C GLY A 310 -1.67 -6.94 20.58
N MET A 311 -1.66 -5.61 20.40
CA MET A 311 -2.12 -4.89 19.22
C MET A 311 -1.13 -3.81 18.82
N PRO A 312 -0.98 -3.52 17.50
CA PRO A 312 -0.10 -2.46 17.05
C PRO A 312 -0.62 -1.09 17.49
N GLU A 313 0.30 -0.23 17.94
CA GLU A 313 0.04 1.19 18.12
C GLU A 313 -0.38 1.83 16.79
N GLY A 314 -1.23 2.88 16.86
CA GLY A 314 -1.60 3.69 15.70
C GLY A 314 -0.37 4.25 14.99
N ARG A 315 -0.33 4.08 13.67
CA ARG A 315 0.83 4.46 12.83
C ARG A 315 0.44 4.85 11.42
N GLY A 316 1.31 5.57 10.76
CA GLY A 316 1.24 5.86 9.33
C GLY A 316 2.56 5.55 8.63
N TRP A 317 2.62 5.72 7.31
CA TRP A 317 3.85 5.58 6.54
C TRP A 317 4.47 4.16 6.62
N PHE A 318 3.67 3.16 6.99
CA PHE A 318 4.04 1.75 7.00
C PHE A 318 3.84 1.12 5.64
N ALA A 319 4.48 -0.02 5.41
CA ALA A 319 4.18 -0.86 4.27
C ALA A 319 3.16 -1.95 4.63
N HIS A 320 2.33 -2.33 3.67
CA HIS A 320 1.40 -3.44 3.84
C HIS A 320 1.27 -4.26 2.56
N ALA A 321 0.94 -5.54 2.72
CA ALA A 321 0.66 -6.44 1.62
C ALA A 321 -0.34 -7.51 2.05
N GLY A 322 -1.22 -7.91 1.13
CA GLY A 322 -2.12 -9.05 1.32
C GLY A 322 -1.49 -10.33 0.80
N TRP A 323 -1.71 -11.42 1.51
CA TRP A 323 -1.38 -12.76 1.06
C TRP A 323 -2.58 -13.68 1.22
N GLN A 324 -2.86 -14.48 0.20
CA GLN A 324 -3.99 -15.38 0.20
C GLN A 324 -3.55 -16.80 0.50
N GLU A 325 -3.94 -17.30 1.67
CA GLU A 325 -3.73 -18.67 2.05
C GLU A 325 -5.07 -19.37 2.26
N ASN A 326 -5.22 -20.58 1.74
CA ASN A 326 -6.44 -21.41 1.88
C ASN A 326 -7.74 -20.69 1.47
N GLY A 327 -7.63 -19.67 0.62
CA GLY A 327 -8.75 -18.87 0.10
C GLY A 327 -9.26 -17.78 1.03
N THR A 328 -8.45 -17.36 1.99
CA THR A 328 -8.70 -16.17 2.81
C THR A 328 -7.44 -15.30 2.82
N THR A 329 -7.63 -13.99 2.74
CA THR A 329 -6.54 -13.01 2.76
C THR A 329 -6.13 -12.72 4.19
N SER A 330 -4.84 -12.91 4.50
CA SER A 330 -4.14 -12.25 5.62
C SER A 330 -3.49 -10.97 5.13
N VAL A 331 -3.47 -9.93 5.95
CA VAL A 331 -2.81 -8.66 5.62
C VAL A 331 -1.62 -8.46 6.55
N PHE A 332 -0.44 -8.28 5.97
CA PHE A 332 0.77 -7.98 6.73
C PHE A 332 1.03 -6.48 6.74
N MET A 333 1.49 -5.96 7.88
CA MET A 333 1.90 -4.59 8.10
C MET A 333 3.29 -4.56 8.72
N HIS A 334 4.21 -3.80 8.12
CA HIS A 334 5.58 -3.68 8.63
C HIS A 334 5.97 -2.21 8.82
N GLY A 335 6.65 -1.95 9.94
CA GLY A 335 7.27 -0.66 10.20
C GLY A 335 6.27 0.48 10.44
N GLY A 336 6.60 1.64 9.89
CA GLY A 336 5.79 2.85 9.98
C GLY A 336 6.28 3.85 11.01
N LEU A 337 5.71 5.05 10.96
CA LEU A 337 5.97 6.15 11.88
C LEU A 337 4.93 6.11 13.01
N LEU A 338 5.41 6.14 14.24
CA LEU A 338 4.62 6.18 15.47
C LEU A 338 4.40 7.61 15.95
N SER A 339 3.42 7.84 16.83
CA SER A 339 3.14 9.16 17.42
C SER A 339 4.32 9.69 18.28
N SER A 340 5.19 8.79 18.75
CA SER A 340 6.46 9.13 19.42
C SER A 340 7.52 9.74 18.48
N ASN A 341 7.26 9.79 17.18
CA ASN A 341 8.21 10.13 16.11
C ASN A 341 9.31 9.08 15.87
N GLU A 342 9.13 7.90 16.42
CA GLU A 342 9.99 6.74 16.18
C GLU A 342 9.48 5.91 15.00
N ARG A 343 10.37 5.14 14.38
CA ARG A 343 10.03 4.16 13.36
C ARG A 343 9.93 2.79 14.01
N SER A 344 8.91 2.04 13.65
CA SER A 344 8.74 0.67 14.13
C SER A 344 9.54 -0.31 13.27
N ASP A 345 10.00 -1.40 13.89
CA ASP A 345 10.59 -2.58 13.26
C ASP A 345 9.65 -3.79 13.30
N GLU A 346 8.44 -3.59 13.82
CA GLU A 346 7.47 -4.66 14.01
C GLU A 346 6.86 -5.13 12.69
N LEU A 347 6.66 -6.43 12.59
CA LEU A 347 5.84 -7.07 11.56
C LEU A 347 4.58 -7.65 12.21
N TRP A 348 3.44 -7.19 11.75
CA TRP A 348 2.13 -7.61 12.22
C TRP A 348 1.34 -8.30 11.12
N GLU A 349 0.52 -9.27 11.51
CA GLU A 349 -0.49 -9.88 10.66
C GLU A 349 -1.89 -9.52 11.16
N LEU A 350 -2.74 -9.10 10.24
CA LEU A 350 -4.17 -8.84 10.45
C LEU A 350 -4.98 -9.96 9.81
N GLN A 351 -5.77 -10.63 10.60
CA GLN A 351 -6.73 -11.66 10.18
C GLN A 351 -8.16 -11.17 10.43
N ILE A 352 -9.09 -11.53 9.55
CA ILE A 352 -10.52 -11.21 9.67
C ILE A 352 -11.31 -12.51 9.83
N GLU A 353 -12.11 -12.56 10.89
CA GLU A 353 -12.93 -13.72 11.27
C GLU A 353 -14.44 -13.40 11.29
#